data_d5cd1e3665b8f235b33bb23422222760
#
_entry.id   d5cd1e3665b8f235b33bb23422222760
#
_cell.length_a   1.000
_cell.length_b   1.000
_cell.length_c   1.000
_cell.angle_alpha   90.00
_cell.angle_beta   90.00
_cell.angle_gamma   90.00
#
_symmetry.space_group_name_H-M   'P 1'
#
loop_
_entity.id
_entity.type
_entity.pdbx_description
1 polymer ?
#
loop_
_entity_poly.entity_id
_entity_poly.type
_entity_poly.pdbx_seq_one_letter_code
_entity_poly.pdbx_strand_id
1 'polypeptide(L)'
;LYHVGGRSLTWGRQSYRLTDFDFEANKKDGIAVDWPIRYKELAPWYEYVEEYIGVSGKNVDRPEFPDGNYLKPMDLNCVEDHLQESISKNYNDRLLTIGRTAIITEGTKPGLGRVSCQYRQRCRRGCPYGAYFSSNSSTLPAAEKTGNMTLRPNSIVHEVIYDANKKRATGVRVIDTETKEVIEFSAKVIFLCASTVASTSILMQSKSDVFPNGMGNASDQLGRNIMDHHLGVGASAETEDFQDKYYFGRRNNGIYVPRFRNIGGKTNRKDFLRGYGYQGGGSRGSSTSEAAEILYGSQFKEEILKPGRWKVRLSGFGEILPYQDNRMTLDFNKTDKWGLPTVTFNASIKENELNMRKDMQQQAIEML
;
A
#
# COMPACT_ATOMS: atom_id res chain seq x y z
N LEU A 1 10.68 3.69 10.23
CA LEU A 1 9.89 4.82 10.74
C LEU A 1 9.37 4.46 12.13
N TYR A 2 9.82 5.17 13.15
CA TYR A 2 9.44 4.94 14.55
C TYR A 2 8.36 5.91 15.06
N HIS A 3 7.66 6.58 14.14
CA HIS A 3 6.59 7.51 14.50
C HIS A 3 5.33 6.77 14.95
N VAL A 4 4.64 7.31 15.95
CA VAL A 4 3.28 6.90 16.29
C VAL A 4 2.38 7.05 15.05
N GLY A 5 1.66 6.00 14.72
CA GLY A 5 0.88 5.89 13.48
C GLY A 5 1.60 5.18 12.33
N GLY A 6 2.92 5.03 12.39
CA GLY A 6 3.73 4.24 11.46
C GLY A 6 3.42 4.47 9.99
N ARG A 7 3.28 3.40 9.23
CA ARG A 7 2.96 3.42 7.78
C ARG A 7 1.60 4.02 7.47
N SER A 8 0.67 4.06 8.42
CA SER A 8 -0.64 4.70 8.20
C SER A 8 -0.54 6.19 7.88
N LEU A 9 0.61 6.83 8.18
CA LEU A 9 0.87 8.24 7.86
C LEU A 9 1.33 8.44 6.40
N THR A 10 1.94 7.43 5.78
CA THR A 10 2.67 7.58 4.51
C THR A 10 2.09 6.79 3.34
N TRP A 11 1.21 5.81 3.57
CA TRP A 11 0.59 5.01 2.51
C TRP A 11 -0.38 5.81 1.62
N GLY A 12 -0.70 5.30 0.44
CA GLY A 12 -1.59 5.97 -0.53
C GLY A 12 -3.08 5.87 -0.21
N ARG A 13 -3.47 5.15 0.86
CA ARG A 13 -4.85 4.84 1.27
C ARG A 13 -5.62 4.02 0.24
N GLN A 14 -4.96 3.51 -0.78
CA GLN A 14 -5.58 2.55 -1.70
C GLN A 14 -5.93 1.28 -0.94
N SER A 15 -7.17 0.85 -1.04
CA SER A 15 -7.74 -0.24 -0.22
C SER A 15 -8.39 -1.26 -1.14
N TYR A 16 -7.61 -2.27 -1.52
CA TYR A 16 -8.05 -3.35 -2.39
C TYR A 16 -8.04 -4.67 -1.63
N ARG A 17 -9.00 -5.54 -1.93
CA ARG A 17 -9.11 -6.86 -1.34
C ARG A 17 -8.25 -7.84 -2.12
N LEU A 18 -7.49 -8.68 -1.43
CA LEU A 18 -6.91 -9.88 -2.02
C LEU A 18 -8.04 -10.89 -2.32
N THR A 19 -7.85 -11.70 -3.32
CA THR A 19 -8.83 -12.69 -3.79
C THR A 19 -8.24 -14.10 -3.75
N ASP A 20 -9.02 -15.11 -4.13
CA ASP A 20 -8.49 -16.48 -4.29
C ASP A 20 -7.52 -16.58 -5.46
N PHE A 21 -7.51 -15.61 -6.42
CA PHE A 21 -6.42 -15.48 -7.39
C PHE A 21 -5.06 -15.22 -6.72
N ASP A 22 -5.06 -14.59 -5.53
CA ASP A 22 -3.87 -14.29 -4.74
C ASP A 22 -3.60 -15.40 -3.73
N PHE A 23 -4.61 -15.85 -2.97
CA PHE A 23 -4.45 -16.87 -1.91
C PHE A 23 -4.11 -18.24 -2.45
N GLU A 24 -4.63 -18.63 -3.60
CA GLU A 24 -4.34 -19.93 -4.24
C GLU A 24 -3.15 -19.89 -5.21
N ALA A 25 -2.60 -18.71 -5.46
CA ALA A 25 -1.60 -18.52 -6.50
C ALA A 25 -0.37 -19.41 -6.30
N ASN A 26 0.16 -19.51 -5.09
CA ASN A 26 1.31 -20.38 -4.78
C ASN A 26 1.01 -21.84 -5.12
N LYS A 27 -0.16 -22.34 -4.74
CA LYS A 27 -0.59 -23.71 -5.03
C LYS A 27 -0.77 -23.95 -6.52
N LYS A 28 -1.42 -23.03 -7.23
CA LYS A 28 -1.66 -23.12 -8.67
C LYS A 28 -0.37 -23.09 -9.49
N ASP A 29 0.57 -22.25 -9.09
CA ASP A 29 1.83 -22.07 -9.78
C ASP A 29 2.91 -23.08 -9.35
N GLY A 30 2.65 -23.87 -8.29
CA GLY A 30 3.60 -24.86 -7.77
C GLY A 30 4.84 -24.25 -7.12
N ILE A 31 4.74 -23.03 -6.60
CA ILE A 31 5.83 -22.30 -5.95
C ILE A 31 5.46 -21.90 -4.53
N ALA A 32 6.48 -21.89 -3.64
CA ALA A 32 6.34 -21.55 -2.22
C ALA A 32 5.24 -22.39 -1.51
N VAL A 33 4.56 -21.83 -0.54
CA VAL A 33 3.57 -22.51 0.31
C VAL A 33 2.19 -21.94 0.06
N ASP A 34 1.19 -22.80 -0.03
CA ASP A 34 -0.22 -22.41 -0.11
C ASP A 34 -0.63 -21.60 1.12
N TRP A 35 -1.44 -20.56 0.93
CA TRP A 35 -2.01 -19.82 2.04
C TRP A 35 -3.02 -20.68 2.81
N PRO A 36 -2.99 -20.68 4.15
CA PRO A 36 -3.93 -21.45 4.96
C PRO A 36 -5.33 -20.83 5.04
N ILE A 37 -5.58 -19.74 4.32
CA ILE A 37 -6.82 -18.96 4.31
C ILE A 37 -7.31 -18.72 2.89
N ARG A 38 -8.60 -18.40 2.75
CA ARG A 38 -9.26 -18.08 1.48
C ARG A 38 -10.08 -16.80 1.60
N TYR A 39 -10.42 -16.20 0.48
CA TYR A 39 -11.18 -14.95 0.43
C TYR A 39 -12.46 -14.98 1.28
N LYS A 40 -13.21 -16.08 1.21
CA LYS A 40 -14.47 -16.25 1.96
C LYS A 40 -14.30 -16.06 3.47
N GLU A 41 -13.16 -16.45 4.03
CA GLU A 41 -12.88 -16.29 5.47
C GLU A 41 -12.54 -14.85 5.84
N LEU A 42 -11.95 -14.09 4.90
CA LEU A 42 -11.56 -12.70 5.12
C LEU A 42 -12.61 -11.69 4.69
N ALA A 43 -13.54 -12.04 3.81
CA ALA A 43 -14.53 -11.11 3.28
C ALA A 43 -15.30 -10.31 4.37
N PRO A 44 -15.80 -10.92 5.47
CA PRO A 44 -16.47 -10.18 6.54
C PRO A 44 -15.55 -9.19 7.26
N TRP A 45 -14.26 -9.52 7.38
CA TRP A 45 -13.26 -8.66 8.03
C TRP A 45 -12.85 -7.49 7.13
N TYR A 46 -12.78 -7.71 5.81
CA TYR A 46 -12.62 -6.62 4.86
C TYR A 46 -13.77 -5.62 4.98
N GLU A 47 -15.03 -6.09 4.96
CA GLU A 47 -16.20 -5.22 5.11
C GLU A 47 -16.16 -4.42 6.42
N TYR A 48 -15.90 -5.10 7.54
CA TYR A 48 -15.81 -4.45 8.85
C TYR A 48 -14.75 -3.34 8.88
N VAL A 49 -13.55 -3.62 8.36
CA VAL A 49 -12.45 -2.64 8.37
C VAL A 49 -12.72 -1.50 7.38
N GLU A 50 -13.18 -1.81 6.18
CA GLU A 50 -13.51 -0.81 5.15
C GLU A 50 -14.57 0.17 5.62
N GLU A 51 -15.62 -0.34 6.27
CA GLU A 51 -16.66 0.48 6.86
C GLU A 51 -16.12 1.34 8.01
N TYR A 52 -15.34 0.74 8.92
CA TYR A 52 -14.77 1.42 10.08
C TYR A 52 -13.84 2.56 9.70
N ILE A 53 -12.91 2.33 8.78
CA ILE A 53 -11.95 3.35 8.34
C ILE A 53 -12.52 4.34 7.33
N GLY A 54 -13.66 4.02 6.71
CA GLY A 54 -14.34 4.83 5.72
C GLY A 54 -13.67 4.75 4.34
N VAL A 55 -13.77 3.59 3.70
CA VAL A 55 -13.33 3.41 2.32
C VAL A 55 -14.42 3.91 1.37
N SER A 56 -14.06 4.78 0.45
CA SER A 56 -14.91 5.20 -0.67
C SER A 56 -14.50 4.48 -1.95
N GLY A 57 -15.48 4.13 -2.79
CA GLY A 57 -15.21 3.38 -4.01
C GLY A 57 -16.46 2.98 -4.76
N LYS A 58 -16.31 2.27 -5.87
CA LYS A 58 -17.39 1.79 -6.71
C LYS A 58 -17.38 0.27 -6.77
N ASN A 59 -18.55 -0.34 -6.71
CA ASN A 59 -18.77 -1.76 -6.98
C ASN A 59 -18.81 -1.99 -8.50
N VAL A 60 -18.22 -3.08 -8.97
CA VAL A 60 -18.02 -3.34 -10.41
C VAL A 60 -18.32 -4.77 -10.84
N ASP A 61 -18.66 -5.63 -9.90
CA ASP A 61 -19.03 -7.04 -10.11
C ASP A 61 -17.96 -7.83 -10.89
N ARG A 62 -16.75 -7.90 -10.31
CA ARG A 62 -15.62 -8.64 -10.88
C ARG A 62 -14.97 -9.53 -9.84
N PRO A 63 -14.75 -10.83 -10.13
CA PRO A 63 -14.15 -11.76 -9.17
C PRO A 63 -12.70 -11.40 -8.81
N GLU A 64 -11.96 -10.81 -9.74
CA GLU A 64 -10.61 -10.31 -9.50
C GLU A 64 -10.56 -8.96 -8.74
N PHE A 65 -11.73 -8.37 -8.49
CA PHE A 65 -11.87 -7.09 -7.79
C PHE A 65 -13.17 -7.06 -6.96
N PRO A 66 -13.28 -7.91 -5.93
CA PRO A 66 -14.52 -8.14 -5.18
C PRO A 66 -15.10 -6.86 -4.60
N ASP A 67 -16.41 -6.78 -4.61
CA ASP A 67 -17.16 -5.63 -4.12
C ASP A 67 -17.28 -5.61 -2.60
N GLY A 68 -17.66 -4.47 -2.05
CA GLY A 68 -17.83 -4.22 -0.61
C GLY A 68 -18.81 -3.09 -0.31
N ASN A 69 -18.94 -2.77 0.98
CA ASN A 69 -19.79 -1.67 1.46
C ASN A 69 -18.98 -0.36 1.50
N TYR A 70 -18.89 0.31 0.36
CA TYR A 70 -18.13 1.55 0.23
C TYR A 70 -18.97 2.80 0.40
N LEU A 71 -18.34 3.86 0.89
CA LEU A 71 -18.88 5.21 0.79
C LEU A 71 -18.94 5.64 -0.68
N LYS A 72 -19.78 6.64 -0.98
CA LYS A 72 -19.91 7.20 -2.32
C LYS A 72 -18.53 7.51 -2.91
N PRO A 73 -18.23 7.05 -4.13
CA PRO A 73 -16.96 7.37 -4.79
C PRO A 73 -16.89 8.85 -5.16
N MET A 74 -15.69 9.37 -5.30
CA MET A 74 -15.46 10.65 -5.97
C MET A 74 -15.63 10.48 -7.48
N ASP A 75 -16.06 11.52 -8.18
CA ASP A 75 -16.24 11.49 -9.62
C ASP A 75 -14.90 11.41 -10.37
N LEU A 76 -14.90 10.82 -11.55
CA LEU A 76 -13.81 10.92 -12.49
C LEU A 76 -13.72 12.36 -13.04
N ASN A 77 -12.58 12.77 -13.55
CA ASN A 77 -12.46 14.01 -14.29
C ASN A 77 -12.59 13.74 -15.81
N CYS A 78 -12.65 14.80 -16.62
CA CYS A 78 -12.93 14.69 -18.06
C CYS A 78 -11.98 13.75 -18.82
N VAL A 79 -10.68 13.74 -18.51
CA VAL A 79 -9.74 12.84 -19.19
C VAL A 79 -9.83 11.40 -18.69
N GLU A 80 -10.22 11.23 -17.42
CA GLU A 80 -10.44 9.89 -16.84
C GLU A 80 -11.74 9.27 -17.35
N ASP A 81 -12.81 10.07 -17.49
CA ASP A 81 -14.07 9.64 -18.11
C ASP A 81 -13.84 9.24 -19.56
N HIS A 82 -13.14 10.07 -20.33
CA HIS A 82 -12.79 9.76 -21.71
C HIS A 82 -11.97 8.47 -21.85
N LEU A 83 -10.98 8.27 -20.97
CA LEU A 83 -10.18 7.05 -20.93
C LEU A 83 -11.03 5.83 -20.56
N GLN A 84 -11.96 5.97 -19.60
CA GLN A 84 -12.87 4.89 -19.20
C GLN A 84 -13.76 4.48 -20.37
N GLU A 85 -14.34 5.43 -21.09
CA GLU A 85 -15.17 5.19 -22.28
C GLU A 85 -14.35 4.51 -23.39
N SER A 86 -13.14 4.99 -23.65
CA SER A 86 -12.24 4.41 -24.65
C SER A 86 -11.88 2.96 -24.31
N ILE A 87 -11.50 2.67 -23.08
CA ILE A 87 -11.18 1.31 -22.64
C ILE A 87 -12.41 0.42 -22.75
N SER A 88 -13.58 0.88 -22.29
CA SER A 88 -14.82 0.11 -22.37
C SER A 88 -15.23 -0.24 -23.79
N LYS A 89 -14.97 0.67 -24.73
CA LYS A 89 -15.30 0.49 -26.17
C LYS A 89 -14.34 -0.47 -26.87
N ASN A 90 -13.06 -0.42 -26.54
CA ASN A 90 -12.00 -1.11 -27.29
C ASN A 90 -11.57 -2.44 -26.66
N TYR A 91 -11.90 -2.69 -25.39
CA TYR A 91 -11.45 -3.89 -24.64
C TYR A 91 -12.60 -4.55 -23.90
N ASN A 92 -12.73 -5.86 -24.06
CA ASN A 92 -13.73 -6.67 -23.32
C ASN A 92 -13.18 -7.28 -22.04
N ASP A 93 -11.85 -7.32 -21.89
CA ASP A 93 -11.14 -7.96 -20.77
C ASP A 93 -10.64 -6.99 -19.72
N ARG A 94 -10.86 -5.68 -19.91
CA ARG A 94 -10.35 -4.62 -19.03
C ARG A 94 -11.46 -3.73 -18.54
N LEU A 95 -11.26 -3.22 -17.34
CA LEU A 95 -12.15 -2.26 -16.70
C LEU A 95 -11.31 -1.13 -16.13
N LEU A 96 -11.68 0.11 -16.40
CA LEU A 96 -11.18 1.25 -15.65
C LEU A 96 -12.28 1.73 -14.69
N THR A 97 -11.92 1.90 -13.44
CA THR A 97 -12.83 2.41 -12.40
C THR A 97 -12.15 3.44 -11.53
N ILE A 98 -12.94 4.16 -10.74
CA ILE A 98 -12.39 4.99 -9.66
C ILE A 98 -11.70 4.10 -8.61
N GLY A 99 -10.56 4.51 -8.10
CA GLY A 99 -9.84 3.76 -7.06
C GLY A 99 -10.61 3.70 -5.75
N ARG A 100 -10.49 2.58 -5.02
CA ARG A 100 -11.03 2.42 -3.66
C ARG A 100 -10.02 2.97 -2.67
N THR A 101 -10.43 3.92 -1.85
CA THR A 101 -9.49 4.67 -0.99
C THR A 101 -10.10 4.94 0.38
N ALA A 102 -9.29 4.76 1.43
CA ALA A 102 -9.68 5.07 2.80
C ALA A 102 -9.77 6.60 3.01
N ILE A 103 -10.84 7.17 2.47
CA ILE A 103 -11.19 8.59 2.56
C ILE A 103 -12.70 8.75 2.74
N ILE A 104 -13.10 9.49 3.76
CA ILE A 104 -14.52 9.75 4.02
C ILE A 104 -15.02 10.75 2.98
N THR A 105 -16.01 10.36 2.21
CA THR A 105 -16.67 11.22 1.21
C THR A 105 -18.02 11.74 1.69
N GLU A 106 -18.62 11.05 2.66
CA GLU A 106 -19.90 11.42 3.26
C GLU A 106 -19.97 10.97 4.72
N GLY A 107 -20.71 11.69 5.53
CA GLY A 107 -20.95 11.37 6.95
C GLY A 107 -19.68 11.51 7.82
N THR A 108 -19.67 10.73 8.89
CA THR A 108 -18.61 10.69 9.90
C THR A 108 -18.16 9.25 10.15
N LYS A 109 -16.95 9.08 10.67
CA LYS A 109 -16.39 7.76 11.04
C LYS A 109 -15.69 7.85 12.40
N PRO A 110 -15.50 6.72 13.11
CA PRO A 110 -14.86 6.71 14.42
C PRO A 110 -13.46 7.34 14.41
N GLY A 111 -13.13 8.03 15.51
CA GLY A 111 -11.82 8.69 15.72
C GLY A 111 -11.95 10.10 16.29
N LEU A 112 -11.00 10.95 15.94
CA LEU A 112 -10.93 12.34 16.38
C LEU A 112 -11.66 13.26 15.40
N GLY A 113 -12.98 13.40 15.56
CA GLY A 113 -13.80 14.34 14.77
C GLY A 113 -13.68 14.15 13.26
N ARG A 114 -13.62 12.89 12.80
CA ARG A 114 -13.47 12.56 11.38
C ARG A 114 -14.74 12.88 10.60
N VAL A 115 -14.62 13.70 9.58
CA VAL A 115 -15.73 14.16 8.73
C VAL A 115 -15.34 14.06 7.25
N SER A 116 -16.31 14.33 6.36
CA SER A 116 -16.14 14.25 4.91
C SER A 116 -15.01 15.12 4.37
N CYS A 117 -14.40 14.68 3.29
CA CYS A 117 -13.33 15.38 2.57
C CYS A 117 -13.79 16.76 2.09
N GLN A 118 -12.95 17.77 2.29
CA GLN A 118 -13.19 19.15 1.88
C GLN A 118 -12.39 19.54 0.63
N TYR A 119 -11.89 18.59 -0.14
CA TYR A 119 -11.20 18.78 -1.43
C TYR A 119 -10.07 19.80 -1.41
N ARG A 120 -9.33 19.92 -0.30
CA ARG A 120 -8.27 20.94 -0.09
C ARG A 120 -6.95 20.66 -0.79
N GLN A 121 -6.80 19.54 -1.45
CA GLN A 121 -5.59 19.14 -2.18
C GLN A 121 -4.30 19.01 -1.32
N ARG A 122 -4.42 18.93 0.01
CA ARG A 122 -3.28 18.89 0.95
C ARG A 122 -3.16 17.59 1.73
N CYS A 123 -3.63 16.49 1.17
CA CYS A 123 -3.74 15.21 1.88
C CYS A 123 -2.40 14.68 2.39
N ARG A 124 -1.30 14.89 1.66
CA ARG A 124 0.05 14.46 2.04
C ARG A 124 0.69 15.31 3.15
N ARG A 125 0.12 16.46 3.47
CA ARG A 125 0.58 17.38 4.51
C ARG A 125 -0.19 17.25 5.82
N GLY A 126 -1.03 16.22 5.94
CA GLY A 126 -1.97 16.04 7.03
C GLY A 126 -3.38 16.54 6.67
N CYS A 127 -4.39 15.77 7.08
CA CYS A 127 -5.78 16.10 6.86
C CYS A 127 -6.44 16.56 8.17
N PRO A 128 -6.72 17.85 8.36
CA PRO A 128 -7.29 18.36 9.60
C PRO A 128 -8.73 17.88 9.85
N TYR A 129 -9.39 17.37 8.82
CA TYR A 129 -10.74 16.81 8.91
C TYR A 129 -10.75 15.30 9.20
N GLY A 130 -9.59 14.66 9.32
CA GLY A 130 -9.49 13.21 9.51
C GLY A 130 -10.13 12.37 8.39
N ALA A 131 -10.59 12.99 7.29
CA ALA A 131 -11.17 12.29 6.15
C ALA A 131 -10.20 11.28 5.55
N TYR A 132 -8.95 11.69 5.35
CA TYR A 132 -7.86 10.87 4.83
C TYR A 132 -7.29 10.04 5.98
N PHE A 133 -7.58 8.76 5.99
CA PHE A 133 -7.31 7.86 7.11
C PHE A 133 -5.85 7.86 7.57
N SER A 134 -5.67 7.87 8.88
CA SER A 134 -4.45 7.46 9.58
C SER A 134 -4.81 6.89 10.95
N SER A 135 -3.94 6.08 11.55
CA SER A 135 -4.17 5.60 12.90
C SER A 135 -4.32 6.74 13.90
N ASN A 136 -3.57 7.83 13.70
CA ASN A 136 -3.62 9.00 14.59
C ASN A 136 -4.95 9.75 14.55
N SER A 137 -5.65 9.70 13.43
CA SER A 137 -6.97 10.36 13.31
C SER A 137 -8.14 9.41 13.58
N SER A 138 -7.93 8.10 13.58
CA SER A 138 -8.99 7.09 13.63
C SER A 138 -8.83 6.11 14.79
N THR A 139 -8.04 5.05 14.59
CA THR A 139 -7.99 3.90 15.49
C THR A 139 -7.39 4.21 16.86
N LEU A 140 -6.33 5.00 16.93
CA LEU A 140 -5.72 5.35 18.22
C LEU A 140 -6.66 6.19 19.11
N PRO A 141 -7.25 7.30 18.65
CA PRO A 141 -8.23 8.03 19.46
C PRO A 141 -9.47 7.20 19.81
N ALA A 142 -9.90 6.29 18.95
CA ALA A 142 -11.01 5.41 19.25
C ALA A 142 -10.65 4.40 20.36
N ALA A 143 -9.44 3.83 20.30
CA ALA A 143 -8.95 2.93 21.35
C ALA A 143 -8.75 3.66 22.70
N GLU A 144 -8.20 4.87 22.67
CA GLU A 144 -8.03 5.71 23.87
C GLU A 144 -9.34 5.98 24.59
N LYS A 145 -10.40 6.27 23.86
CA LYS A 145 -11.75 6.49 24.41
C LYS A 145 -12.33 5.29 25.17
N THR A 146 -11.81 4.08 24.95
CA THR A 146 -12.23 2.89 25.71
C THR A 146 -11.69 2.86 27.13
N GLY A 147 -10.68 3.66 27.45
CA GLY A 147 -9.95 3.62 28.72
C GLY A 147 -9.07 2.37 28.90
N ASN A 148 -8.98 1.49 27.90
CA ASN A 148 -8.26 0.22 27.98
C ASN A 148 -6.93 0.22 27.17
N MET A 149 -6.54 1.39 26.64
CA MET A 149 -5.30 1.52 25.87
C MET A 149 -4.26 2.33 26.64
N THR A 150 -3.02 1.82 26.66
CA THR A 150 -1.84 2.59 27.04
C THR A 150 -0.94 2.73 25.83
N LEU A 151 -0.78 3.93 25.31
CA LEU A 151 0.18 4.24 24.24
C LEU A 151 1.49 4.70 24.87
N ARG A 152 2.57 3.97 24.59
CA ARG A 152 3.92 4.35 25.02
C ARG A 152 4.77 4.72 23.78
N PRO A 153 4.92 6.01 23.47
CA PRO A 153 5.88 6.48 22.45
C PRO A 153 7.32 6.28 22.95
N ASN A 154 8.30 6.73 22.17
CA ASN A 154 9.73 6.68 22.50
C ASN A 154 10.23 5.27 22.91
N SER A 155 9.67 4.24 22.28
CA SER A 155 9.85 2.84 22.65
C SER A 155 10.18 2.00 21.43
N ILE A 156 11.39 1.46 21.37
CA ILE A 156 11.84 0.61 20.29
C ILE A 156 11.85 -0.83 20.75
N VAL A 157 10.84 -1.59 20.34
CA VAL A 157 10.81 -3.04 20.57
C VAL A 157 11.85 -3.68 19.66
N HIS A 158 12.76 -4.44 20.24
CA HIS A 158 13.82 -5.13 19.49
C HIS A 158 13.85 -6.64 19.66
N GLU A 159 13.16 -7.16 20.67
CA GLU A 159 13.17 -8.59 20.98
C GLU A 159 11.84 -9.03 21.61
N VAL A 160 11.39 -10.23 21.28
CA VAL A 160 10.31 -10.94 21.95
C VAL A 160 10.94 -11.94 22.95
N ILE A 161 10.52 -11.89 24.19
CA ILE A 161 11.02 -12.75 25.28
C ILE A 161 10.29 -14.10 25.21
N TYR A 162 11.06 -15.20 25.12
CA TYR A 162 10.54 -16.56 25.15
C TYR A 162 10.89 -17.24 26.47
N ASP A 163 9.89 -17.81 27.12
CA ASP A 163 10.05 -18.63 28.33
C ASP A 163 10.02 -20.12 27.94
N ALA A 164 11.16 -20.78 28.04
CA ALA A 164 11.30 -22.18 27.64
C ALA A 164 10.50 -23.15 28.56
N ASN A 165 10.32 -22.79 29.83
CA ASN A 165 9.55 -23.62 30.79
C ASN A 165 8.04 -23.53 30.47
N LYS A 166 7.55 -22.33 30.15
CA LYS A 166 6.16 -22.08 29.76
C LYS A 166 5.89 -22.38 28.31
N LYS A 167 6.92 -22.62 27.50
CA LYS A 167 6.85 -22.87 26.05
C LYS A 167 6.05 -21.80 25.28
N ARG A 168 6.25 -20.51 25.63
CA ARG A 168 5.54 -19.40 25.00
C ARG A 168 6.29 -18.08 25.09
N ALA A 169 5.93 -17.14 24.21
CA ALA A 169 6.31 -15.74 24.35
C ALA A 169 5.63 -15.13 25.60
N THR A 170 6.38 -14.39 26.39
CA THR A 170 5.90 -13.82 27.66
C THR A 170 6.01 -12.31 27.74
N GLY A 171 6.77 -11.68 26.85
CA GLY A 171 7.01 -10.24 26.90
C GLY A 171 7.82 -9.75 25.72
N VAL A 172 8.21 -8.50 25.80
CA VAL A 172 9.09 -7.84 24.83
C VAL A 172 10.16 -7.03 25.56
N ARG A 173 11.35 -6.88 24.93
CA ARG A 173 12.39 -5.93 25.32
C ARG A 173 12.31 -4.69 24.48
N VAL A 174 12.39 -3.56 25.15
CA VAL A 174 12.19 -2.23 24.59
C VAL A 174 13.36 -1.36 24.97
N ILE A 175 13.94 -0.65 24.01
CA ILE A 175 14.88 0.43 24.27
C ILE A 175 14.07 1.72 24.43
N ASP A 176 14.16 2.36 25.56
CA ASP A 176 13.66 3.71 25.75
C ASP A 176 14.55 4.69 24.99
N THR A 177 13.95 5.50 24.12
CA THR A 177 14.75 6.37 23.23
C THR A 177 15.34 7.60 23.93
N GLU A 178 14.85 7.94 25.10
CA GLU A 178 15.30 9.08 25.89
C GLU A 178 16.41 8.68 26.86
N THR A 179 16.19 7.63 27.65
CA THR A 179 17.15 7.16 28.67
C THR A 179 18.18 6.17 28.12
N LYS A 180 17.90 5.51 26.99
CA LYS A 180 18.68 4.39 26.42
C LYS A 180 18.64 3.10 27.25
N GLU A 181 17.84 3.05 28.27
CA GLU A 181 17.66 1.85 29.11
C GLU A 181 16.85 0.79 28.36
N VAL A 182 17.15 -0.47 28.66
CA VAL A 182 16.38 -1.62 28.19
C VAL A 182 15.35 -1.97 29.26
N ILE A 183 14.08 -1.96 28.88
CA ILE A 183 12.94 -2.21 29.74
C ILE A 183 12.18 -3.44 29.22
N GLU A 184 11.71 -4.30 30.13
CA GLU A 184 10.89 -5.45 29.78
C GLU A 184 9.41 -5.19 30.08
N PHE A 185 8.55 -5.57 29.14
CA PHE A 185 7.11 -5.56 29.31
C PHE A 185 6.56 -6.97 29.15
N SER A 186 5.78 -7.41 30.13
CA SER A 186 5.13 -8.73 30.10
C SER A 186 3.71 -8.64 29.56
N ALA A 187 3.28 -9.64 28.80
CA ALA A 187 1.91 -9.75 28.27
C ALA A 187 1.46 -11.21 28.13
N LYS A 188 0.15 -11.42 28.19
CA LYS A 188 -0.46 -12.75 27.93
C LYS A 188 -0.45 -13.08 26.42
N VAL A 189 -0.65 -12.06 25.56
CA VAL A 189 -0.66 -12.15 24.10
C VAL A 189 0.16 -10.99 23.55
N ILE A 190 0.98 -11.27 22.54
CA ILE A 190 1.84 -10.28 21.88
C ILE A 190 1.45 -10.25 20.41
N PHE A 191 1.02 -9.09 19.91
CA PHE A 191 0.77 -8.84 18.49
C PHE A 191 1.96 -8.06 17.90
N LEU A 192 2.72 -8.70 17.04
CA LEU A 192 3.88 -8.10 16.38
C LEU A 192 3.43 -7.41 15.07
N CYS A 193 3.07 -6.14 15.15
CA CYS A 193 2.51 -5.34 14.06
C CYS A 193 3.48 -4.25 13.56
N ALA A 194 4.79 -4.51 13.62
CA ALA A 194 5.83 -3.53 13.32
C ALA A 194 6.14 -3.34 11.81
N SER A 195 5.33 -3.87 10.92
CA SER A 195 5.54 -4.08 9.47
C SER A 195 6.44 -5.29 9.18
N THR A 196 6.41 -5.78 7.95
CA THR A 196 7.13 -6.99 7.52
C THR A 196 8.62 -6.94 7.89
N VAL A 197 9.33 -5.89 7.48
CA VAL A 197 10.78 -5.76 7.73
C VAL A 197 11.12 -5.66 9.21
N ALA A 198 10.40 -4.79 9.93
CA ALA A 198 10.69 -4.59 11.35
C ALA A 198 10.27 -5.80 12.21
N SER A 199 9.13 -6.45 11.92
CA SER A 199 8.72 -7.68 12.61
C SER A 199 9.73 -8.82 12.37
N THR A 200 10.20 -8.98 11.14
CA THR A 200 11.24 -9.96 10.81
C THR A 200 12.54 -9.66 11.55
N SER A 201 12.96 -8.40 11.60
CA SER A 201 14.16 -7.98 12.35
C SER A 201 14.04 -8.29 13.85
N ILE A 202 12.89 -7.99 14.46
CA ILE A 202 12.61 -8.31 15.85
C ILE A 202 12.72 -9.83 16.10
N LEU A 203 12.09 -10.64 15.25
CA LEU A 203 12.14 -12.10 15.38
C LEU A 203 13.56 -12.65 15.19
N MET A 204 14.34 -12.11 14.25
CA MET A 204 15.75 -12.49 14.05
C MET A 204 16.64 -12.15 15.26
N GLN A 205 16.30 -11.10 15.99
CA GLN A 205 17.01 -10.70 17.22
C GLN A 205 16.51 -11.48 18.44
N SER A 206 15.32 -12.06 18.41
CA SER A 206 14.70 -12.83 19.50
C SER A 206 15.32 -14.24 19.57
N LYS A 207 16.56 -14.31 20.04
CA LYS A 207 17.34 -15.55 20.16
C LYS A 207 17.21 -16.16 21.56
N SER A 208 17.25 -17.48 21.63
CA SER A 208 17.30 -18.26 22.86
C SER A 208 17.92 -19.63 22.57
N ASP A 209 18.14 -20.45 23.59
CA ASP A 209 18.62 -21.83 23.40
C ASP A 209 17.64 -22.66 22.54
N VAL A 210 16.34 -22.35 22.62
CA VAL A 210 15.31 -22.99 21.77
C VAL A 210 15.30 -22.42 20.35
N PHE A 211 15.64 -21.17 20.18
CA PHE A 211 15.64 -20.45 18.89
C PHE A 211 16.99 -19.77 18.61
N PRO A 212 18.08 -20.51 18.40
CA PRO A 212 19.42 -19.94 18.23
C PRO A 212 19.54 -19.03 16.99
N ASN A 213 18.72 -19.27 15.97
CA ASN A 213 18.70 -18.52 14.71
C ASN A 213 17.55 -17.50 14.61
N GLY A 214 16.94 -17.14 15.76
CA GLY A 214 15.77 -16.24 15.81
C GLY A 214 14.46 -17.00 16.02
N MET A 215 13.53 -16.35 16.69
CA MET A 215 12.24 -16.94 17.06
C MET A 215 11.42 -17.31 15.80
N GLY A 216 10.95 -18.58 15.77
CA GLY A 216 10.18 -19.10 14.63
C GLY A 216 11.02 -19.50 13.42
N ASN A 217 12.35 -19.49 13.50
CA ASN A 217 13.24 -19.76 12.38
C ASN A 217 13.83 -21.19 12.35
N ALA A 218 13.12 -22.18 12.85
CA ALA A 218 13.58 -23.58 12.84
C ALA A 218 13.72 -24.14 11.39
N SER A 219 12.96 -23.62 10.45
CA SER A 219 12.96 -24.03 9.04
C SER A 219 13.84 -23.16 8.13
N ASP A 220 14.61 -22.20 8.69
CA ASP A 220 15.40 -21.21 7.93
C ASP A 220 14.58 -20.40 6.90
N GLN A 221 13.30 -20.13 7.20
CA GLN A 221 12.43 -19.35 6.31
C GLN A 221 12.29 -17.89 6.74
N LEU A 222 12.69 -17.54 7.95
CA LEU A 222 12.59 -16.17 8.44
C LEU A 222 13.50 -15.23 7.62
N GLY A 223 12.87 -14.22 7.01
CA GLY A 223 13.53 -13.24 6.15
C GLY A 223 13.74 -13.69 4.71
N ARG A 224 13.33 -14.89 4.31
CA ARG A 224 13.35 -15.36 2.92
C ARG A 224 12.06 -15.03 2.17
N ASN A 225 12.06 -15.31 0.87
CA ASN A 225 10.91 -15.12 -0.02
C ASN A 225 10.39 -13.67 -0.01
N ILE A 226 11.32 -12.70 -0.03
CA ILE A 226 10.95 -11.28 -0.08
C ILE A 226 10.22 -11.01 -1.37
N MET A 227 9.01 -10.50 -1.23
CA MET A 227 8.16 -10.04 -2.31
C MET A 227 7.85 -8.56 -2.08
N ASP A 228 7.83 -7.80 -3.16
CA ASP A 228 7.35 -6.42 -3.16
C ASP A 228 6.53 -6.21 -4.44
N HIS A 229 5.94 -5.04 -4.60
CA HIS A 229 5.36 -4.66 -5.86
C HIS A 229 6.44 -4.46 -6.93
N HIS A 230 6.24 -5.02 -8.11
CA HIS A 230 7.01 -4.65 -9.29
C HIS A 230 6.49 -3.31 -9.79
N LEU A 231 7.16 -2.23 -9.36
CA LEU A 231 6.76 -0.85 -9.58
C LEU A 231 7.60 -0.15 -10.66
N GLY A 232 7.19 1.08 -10.98
CA GLY A 232 7.94 1.97 -11.86
C GLY A 232 7.79 1.66 -13.35
N VAL A 233 6.75 0.93 -13.70
CA VAL A 233 6.40 0.57 -15.07
C VAL A 233 5.03 1.12 -15.40
N GLY A 234 4.87 1.67 -16.60
CA GLY A 234 3.60 2.24 -17.02
C GLY A 234 3.81 3.25 -18.15
N ALA A 235 2.82 4.07 -18.38
CA ALA A 235 2.86 5.11 -19.40
C ALA A 235 2.12 6.37 -18.93
N SER A 236 2.39 7.48 -19.59
CA SER A 236 1.65 8.74 -19.43
C SER A 236 1.40 9.36 -20.78
N ALA A 237 0.24 9.97 -20.95
CA ALA A 237 -0.15 10.71 -22.14
C ALA A 237 -0.56 12.13 -21.78
N GLU A 238 -0.46 13.02 -22.73
CA GLU A 238 -0.93 14.40 -22.65
C GLU A 238 -1.93 14.65 -23.78
N THR A 239 -2.91 15.50 -23.52
CA THR A 239 -3.85 15.96 -24.53
C THR A 239 -4.06 17.46 -24.47
N GLU A 240 -4.34 18.05 -25.61
CA GLU A 240 -4.79 19.44 -25.77
C GLU A 240 -6.31 19.58 -25.71
N ASP A 241 -7.03 18.46 -25.66
CA ASP A 241 -8.48 18.46 -25.48
C ASP A 241 -8.86 18.93 -24.06
N PHE A 242 -10.13 19.25 -23.88
CA PHE A 242 -10.69 19.66 -22.60
C PHE A 242 -10.06 20.92 -21.99
N GLN A 243 -9.59 21.87 -22.82
CA GLN A 243 -8.97 23.10 -22.35
C GLN A 243 -9.94 23.99 -21.55
N ASP A 244 -11.23 23.88 -21.83
CA ASP A 244 -12.34 24.52 -21.12
C ASP A 244 -12.71 23.86 -19.81
N LYS A 245 -12.16 22.68 -19.51
CA LYS A 245 -12.46 21.90 -18.29
C LYS A 245 -11.46 22.15 -17.19
N TYR A 246 -11.94 22.08 -15.98
CA TYR A 246 -11.16 22.19 -14.77
C TYR A 246 -11.71 21.23 -13.71
N TYR A 247 -10.89 20.81 -12.76
CA TYR A 247 -11.34 20.07 -11.60
C TYR A 247 -10.94 20.81 -10.32
N PHE A 248 -11.80 20.72 -9.32
CA PHE A 248 -11.59 21.39 -8.06
C PHE A 248 -10.96 20.44 -7.05
N GLY A 249 -9.79 20.83 -6.54
CA GLY A 249 -9.06 20.05 -5.56
C GLY A 249 -8.48 18.75 -6.09
N ARG A 250 -7.63 18.11 -5.29
CA ARG A 250 -7.06 16.80 -5.61
C ARG A 250 -7.98 15.70 -5.13
N ARG A 251 -8.26 14.74 -5.98
CA ARG A 251 -8.90 13.48 -5.63
C ARG A 251 -7.82 12.44 -5.32
N ASN A 252 -7.93 11.81 -4.17
CA ASN A 252 -6.97 10.78 -3.77
C ASN A 252 -7.35 9.38 -4.24
N ASN A 253 -8.59 9.19 -4.72
CA ASN A 253 -8.99 7.91 -5.27
C ASN A 253 -8.18 7.56 -6.52
N GLY A 254 -7.96 8.53 -7.42
CA GLY A 254 -7.40 8.25 -8.73
C GLY A 254 -8.25 7.25 -9.51
N ILE A 255 -7.64 6.64 -10.53
CA ILE A 255 -8.25 5.56 -11.30
C ILE A 255 -7.53 4.25 -11.03
N TYR A 256 -8.23 3.15 -11.25
CA TYR A 256 -7.73 1.80 -11.11
C TYR A 256 -8.16 0.92 -12.27
N VAL A 257 -7.21 0.17 -12.82
CA VAL A 257 -7.48 -0.93 -13.74
C VAL A 257 -7.13 -2.22 -13.01
N PRO A 258 -8.12 -3.05 -12.63
CA PRO A 258 -7.87 -4.34 -12.00
C PRO A 258 -7.05 -5.26 -12.88
N ARG A 259 -6.49 -6.30 -12.27
CA ARG A 259 -5.78 -7.37 -12.95
C ARG A 259 -6.64 -7.96 -14.06
N PHE A 260 -6.07 -8.10 -15.27
CA PHE A 260 -6.71 -8.70 -16.44
C PHE A 260 -5.83 -9.77 -17.11
N ARG A 261 -4.66 -10.06 -16.56
CA ARG A 261 -3.75 -11.13 -16.98
C ARG A 261 -3.79 -12.29 -15.99
N ASN A 262 -3.72 -13.51 -16.52
CA ASN A 262 -3.68 -14.75 -15.73
C ASN A 262 -4.85 -14.90 -14.75
N ILE A 263 -6.06 -14.52 -15.21
CA ILE A 263 -7.33 -14.75 -14.50
C ILE A 263 -8.16 -15.85 -15.13
N GLY A 264 -7.61 -16.56 -16.11
CA GLY A 264 -8.23 -17.71 -16.79
C GLY A 264 -8.46 -17.49 -18.30
N GLY A 265 -8.64 -18.59 -19.01
CA GLY A 265 -8.97 -18.58 -20.44
C GLY A 265 -7.93 -17.86 -21.31
N LYS A 266 -8.41 -16.95 -22.16
CA LYS A 266 -7.58 -16.19 -23.10
C LYS A 266 -6.65 -15.17 -22.43
N THR A 267 -6.86 -14.88 -21.14
CA THR A 267 -6.03 -13.92 -20.41
C THR A 267 -4.71 -14.53 -19.93
N ASN A 268 -4.58 -15.88 -20.00
CA ASN A 268 -3.42 -16.60 -19.53
C ASN A 268 -2.19 -16.35 -20.41
N ARG A 269 -1.12 -15.98 -19.77
CA ARG A 269 0.20 -15.78 -20.37
C ARG A 269 1.02 -17.08 -20.25
N LYS A 270 1.96 -17.25 -21.19
CA LYS A 270 2.92 -18.38 -21.18
C LYS A 270 4.31 -17.95 -20.70
N ASP A 271 4.57 -16.66 -20.75
CA ASP A 271 5.89 -16.05 -20.54
C ASP A 271 6.07 -15.45 -19.14
N PHE A 272 4.96 -15.30 -18.37
CA PHE A 272 5.03 -14.95 -16.96
C PHE A 272 3.83 -15.45 -16.16
N LEU A 273 4.06 -15.67 -14.87
CA LEU A 273 3.06 -16.01 -13.86
C LEU A 273 2.54 -14.74 -13.14
N ARG A 274 1.46 -14.88 -12.38
CA ARG A 274 0.81 -13.80 -11.63
C ARG A 274 0.19 -12.74 -12.55
N GLY A 275 0.13 -11.52 -12.09
CA GLY A 275 -0.48 -10.45 -12.84
C GLY A 275 -0.17 -9.07 -12.26
N TYR A 276 -0.83 -8.09 -12.81
CA TYR A 276 -0.67 -6.70 -12.42
C TYR A 276 -1.97 -5.93 -12.62
N GLY A 277 -2.13 -4.85 -11.88
CA GLY A 277 -3.14 -3.82 -12.10
C GLY A 277 -2.49 -2.46 -12.27
N TYR A 278 -3.27 -1.45 -12.64
CA TYR A 278 -2.77 -0.09 -12.73
C TYR A 278 -3.48 0.83 -11.76
N GLN A 279 -2.69 1.66 -11.10
CA GLN A 279 -3.17 2.86 -10.42
C GLN A 279 -2.79 4.07 -11.26
N GLY A 280 -3.62 5.09 -11.24
CA GLY A 280 -3.34 6.26 -12.06
C GLY A 280 -4.22 7.44 -11.74
N GLY A 281 -4.29 8.37 -12.67
CA GLY A 281 -5.18 9.51 -12.57
C GLY A 281 -4.86 10.57 -13.61
N GLY A 282 -5.88 11.35 -13.91
CA GLY A 282 -5.81 12.54 -14.72
C GLY A 282 -5.52 13.77 -13.86
N SER A 283 -4.67 14.64 -14.35
CA SER A 283 -4.40 15.94 -13.74
C SER A 283 -4.10 16.98 -14.80
N ARG A 284 -4.40 18.22 -14.48
CA ARG A 284 -3.99 19.34 -15.31
C ARG A 284 -2.69 19.90 -14.78
N GLY A 285 -1.68 19.97 -15.62
CA GLY A 285 -0.38 20.51 -15.27
C GLY A 285 -0.41 22.04 -15.08
N SER A 286 0.64 22.58 -14.51
CA SER A 286 0.98 23.98 -14.64
C SER A 286 2.36 24.05 -15.27
N SER A 287 2.59 25.02 -16.14
CA SER A 287 3.89 25.26 -16.79
C SER A 287 4.93 25.89 -15.85
N THR A 288 4.71 25.81 -14.52
CA THR A 288 5.53 26.51 -13.52
C THR A 288 7.02 26.20 -13.57
N SER A 289 7.40 24.94 -13.79
CA SER A 289 8.82 24.57 -13.86
C SER A 289 9.48 25.05 -15.15
N GLU A 290 8.80 24.88 -16.27
CA GLU A 290 9.30 25.31 -17.58
C GLU A 290 9.34 26.83 -17.66
N ALA A 291 8.30 27.51 -17.17
CA ALA A 291 8.26 28.95 -17.12
C ALA A 291 9.34 29.56 -16.19
N ALA A 292 9.68 28.88 -15.10
CA ALA A 292 10.71 29.33 -14.17
C ALA A 292 12.13 29.28 -14.76
N GLU A 293 12.37 28.44 -15.75
CA GLU A 293 13.68 28.34 -16.43
C GLU A 293 13.85 29.42 -17.52
N ILE A 294 12.77 29.94 -18.06
CA ILE A 294 12.79 30.76 -19.29
C ILE A 294 12.32 32.17 -19.01
N LEU A 295 11.44 32.39 -18.03
CA LEU A 295 10.72 33.64 -17.82
C LEU A 295 10.97 34.25 -16.42
N TYR A 296 10.87 35.54 -16.31
CA TYR A 296 10.94 36.29 -15.04
C TYR A 296 9.97 37.46 -15.00
N GLY A 297 9.73 38.03 -13.83
CA GLY A 297 8.89 39.19 -13.62
C GLY A 297 7.42 39.00 -13.96
N SER A 298 6.81 39.90 -14.71
CA SER A 298 5.40 39.87 -15.09
C SER A 298 5.09 38.72 -16.03
N GLN A 299 5.96 38.44 -16.99
CA GLN A 299 5.80 37.34 -17.94
C GLN A 299 5.75 36.00 -17.25
N PHE A 300 6.62 35.78 -16.25
CA PHE A 300 6.55 34.57 -15.43
C PHE A 300 5.22 34.46 -14.70
N LYS A 301 4.73 35.54 -14.09
CA LYS A 301 3.44 35.55 -13.39
C LYS A 301 2.27 35.26 -14.30
N GLU A 302 2.27 35.81 -15.51
CA GLU A 302 1.24 35.54 -16.50
C GLU A 302 1.24 34.06 -16.97
N GLU A 303 2.44 33.51 -17.21
CA GLU A 303 2.57 32.13 -17.69
C GLU A 303 2.14 31.10 -16.65
N ILE A 304 2.52 31.28 -15.39
CA ILE A 304 2.13 30.34 -14.33
C ILE A 304 0.64 30.35 -14.01
N LEU A 305 -0.10 31.37 -14.45
CA LEU A 305 -1.55 31.44 -14.31
C LEU A 305 -2.27 30.68 -15.42
N LYS A 306 -1.59 30.39 -16.53
CA LYS A 306 -2.18 29.62 -17.62
C LYS A 306 -2.33 28.17 -17.21
N PRO A 307 -3.48 27.58 -17.39
CA PRO A 307 -3.66 26.16 -17.16
C PRO A 307 -2.85 25.37 -18.22
N GLY A 308 -2.06 24.40 -17.73
CA GLY A 308 -1.30 23.51 -18.61
C GLY A 308 -2.16 22.46 -19.31
N ARG A 309 -1.52 21.55 -20.03
CA ARG A 309 -2.16 20.40 -20.68
C ARG A 309 -2.69 19.41 -19.67
N TRP A 310 -3.73 18.69 -20.06
CA TRP A 310 -4.16 17.52 -19.31
C TRP A 310 -3.17 16.38 -19.50
N LYS A 311 -2.84 15.72 -18.39
CA LYS A 311 -1.98 14.55 -18.34
C LYS A 311 -2.74 13.43 -17.67
N VAL A 312 -2.64 12.23 -18.23
CA VAL A 312 -3.12 11.01 -17.60
C VAL A 312 -1.99 10.02 -17.49
N ARG A 313 -1.93 9.30 -16.38
CA ARG A 313 -0.90 8.33 -16.10
C ARG A 313 -1.50 7.02 -15.61
N LEU A 314 -0.98 5.92 -16.14
CA LEU A 314 -1.16 4.57 -15.63
C LEU A 314 0.18 4.06 -15.10
N SER A 315 0.21 3.68 -13.83
CA SER A 315 1.38 3.11 -13.17
C SER A 315 1.05 1.69 -12.76
N GLY A 316 1.77 0.72 -13.28
CA GLY A 316 1.56 -0.69 -13.02
C GLY A 316 2.06 -1.11 -11.64
N PHE A 317 1.34 -2.04 -11.05
CA PHE A 317 1.63 -2.71 -9.80
C PHE A 317 1.59 -4.21 -10.06
N GLY A 318 2.75 -4.78 -10.35
CA GLY A 318 2.94 -6.21 -10.56
C GLY A 318 3.37 -6.91 -9.29
N GLU A 319 3.35 -8.22 -9.32
CA GLU A 319 3.74 -9.08 -8.21
C GLU A 319 5.14 -9.68 -8.49
N ILE A 320 6.01 -9.67 -7.50
CA ILE A 320 7.28 -10.40 -7.52
C ILE A 320 7.04 -11.79 -6.95
N LEU A 321 7.58 -12.84 -7.59
CA LEU A 321 7.47 -14.19 -7.08
C LEU A 321 8.28 -14.40 -5.79
N PRO A 322 7.87 -15.33 -4.91
CA PRO A 322 8.54 -15.62 -3.65
C PRO A 322 9.81 -16.46 -3.88
N TYR A 323 10.86 -15.82 -4.35
CA TYR A 323 12.15 -16.48 -4.54
C TYR A 323 12.87 -16.68 -3.21
N GLN A 324 13.32 -17.92 -2.95
CA GLN A 324 13.97 -18.29 -1.70
C GLN A 324 15.30 -17.56 -1.46
N ASP A 325 15.99 -17.16 -2.52
CA ASP A 325 17.23 -16.40 -2.49
C ASP A 325 17.00 -14.89 -2.28
N ASN A 326 15.79 -14.40 -2.50
CA ASN A 326 15.40 -13.06 -2.10
C ASN A 326 15.21 -13.02 -0.58
N ARG A 327 16.16 -12.43 0.13
CA ARG A 327 16.19 -12.47 1.59
C ARG A 327 16.65 -11.20 2.26
N MET A 328 16.18 -11.03 3.47
CA MET A 328 16.65 -10.09 4.46
C MET A 328 17.57 -10.78 5.47
N THR A 329 18.63 -10.10 5.87
CA THR A 329 19.54 -10.52 6.96
C THR A 329 19.84 -9.33 7.86
N LEU A 330 20.42 -9.61 9.03
CA LEU A 330 20.93 -8.57 9.93
C LEU A 330 22.45 -8.47 9.80
N ASP A 331 22.95 -7.25 9.66
CA ASP A 331 24.38 -6.94 9.70
C ASP A 331 24.76 -6.49 11.11
N PHE A 332 25.40 -7.36 11.86
CA PHE A 332 25.84 -7.09 13.24
C PHE A 332 27.12 -6.23 13.31
N ASN A 333 27.81 -6.01 12.18
CA ASN A 333 28.96 -5.11 12.12
C ASN A 333 28.57 -3.66 11.95
N LYS A 334 27.30 -3.42 11.58
CA LYS A 334 26.70 -2.11 11.41
C LYS A 334 25.49 -1.95 12.31
N THR A 335 25.53 -1.00 13.22
CA THR A 335 24.40 -0.72 14.11
C THR A 335 23.77 0.63 13.79
N ASP A 336 22.50 0.75 14.11
CA ASP A 336 21.79 2.02 14.11
C ASP A 336 22.13 2.86 15.35
N LYS A 337 21.54 4.02 15.50
CA LYS A 337 21.77 4.93 16.64
C LYS A 337 21.30 4.36 18.00
N TRP A 338 20.62 3.23 17.98
CA TRP A 338 20.12 2.52 19.17
C TRP A 338 20.95 1.29 19.51
N GLY A 339 22.02 1.04 18.75
CA GLY A 339 22.88 -0.13 18.90
C GLY A 339 22.30 -1.41 18.28
N LEU A 340 21.19 -1.32 17.55
CA LEU A 340 20.58 -2.47 16.90
C LEU A 340 21.22 -2.75 15.53
N PRO A 341 21.35 -4.03 15.13
CA PRO A 341 21.93 -4.40 13.84
C PRO A 341 21.11 -3.84 12.69
N THR A 342 21.78 -3.39 11.64
CA THR A 342 21.10 -2.89 10.44
C THR A 342 20.60 -4.03 9.57
N VAL A 343 19.58 -3.75 8.78
CA VAL A 343 18.99 -4.70 7.84
C VAL A 343 19.71 -4.64 6.51
N THR A 344 20.03 -5.81 5.97
CA THR A 344 20.60 -5.98 4.61
C THR A 344 19.64 -6.80 3.76
N PHE A 345 19.41 -6.37 2.52
CA PHE A 345 18.60 -7.07 1.55
C PHE A 345 19.47 -7.64 0.42
N ASN A 346 19.24 -8.90 0.10
CA ASN A 346 19.66 -9.52 -1.14
C ASN A 346 18.39 -9.93 -1.90
N ALA A 347 17.97 -9.10 -2.84
CA ALA A 347 16.75 -9.31 -3.58
C ALA A 347 16.90 -8.84 -5.03
N SER A 348 16.41 -9.63 -5.95
CA SER A 348 16.46 -9.36 -7.38
C SER A 348 15.15 -9.73 -8.05
N ILE A 349 14.83 -9.03 -9.12
CA ILE A 349 13.79 -9.44 -10.08
C ILE A 349 14.41 -10.44 -11.07
N LYS A 350 13.60 -11.41 -11.52
CA LYS A 350 14.05 -12.46 -12.43
C LYS A 350 13.27 -12.42 -13.75
N GLU A 351 13.42 -13.44 -14.56
CA GLU A 351 12.83 -13.51 -15.90
C GLU A 351 11.31 -13.31 -15.88
N ASN A 352 10.61 -13.87 -14.91
CA ASN A 352 9.17 -13.71 -14.74
C ASN A 352 8.76 -12.24 -14.69
N GLU A 353 9.39 -11.46 -13.81
CA GLU A 353 9.09 -10.05 -13.64
C GLU A 353 9.57 -9.20 -14.82
N LEU A 354 10.67 -9.58 -15.47
CA LEU A 354 11.15 -8.89 -16.68
C LEU A 354 10.18 -9.06 -17.84
N ASN A 355 9.57 -10.22 -18.01
CA ASN A 355 8.55 -10.46 -19.03
C ASN A 355 7.23 -9.76 -18.67
N MET A 356 6.79 -9.84 -17.41
CA MET A 356 5.64 -9.08 -16.94
C MET A 356 5.81 -7.57 -17.16
N ARG A 357 7.02 -7.05 -16.93
CA ARG A 357 7.36 -5.64 -17.12
C ARG A 357 7.14 -5.17 -18.56
N LYS A 358 7.54 -5.98 -19.53
CA LYS A 358 7.36 -5.68 -20.96
C LYS A 358 5.87 -5.59 -21.30
N ASP A 359 5.07 -6.59 -20.90
CA ASP A 359 3.63 -6.61 -21.12
C ASP A 359 2.97 -5.43 -20.40
N MET A 360 3.32 -5.18 -19.15
CA MET A 360 2.80 -4.07 -18.36
C MET A 360 3.04 -2.71 -19.00
N GLN A 361 4.22 -2.47 -19.54
CA GLN A 361 4.52 -1.22 -20.26
C GLN A 361 3.71 -1.10 -21.55
N GLN A 362 3.71 -2.15 -22.37
CA GLN A 362 3.00 -2.19 -23.65
C GLN A 362 1.50 -1.96 -23.47
N GLN A 363 0.90 -2.64 -22.48
CA GLN A 363 -0.52 -2.52 -22.20
C GLN A 363 -0.92 -1.13 -21.69
N ALA A 364 -0.05 -0.47 -20.94
CA ALA A 364 -0.29 0.91 -20.51
C ALA A 364 -0.26 1.88 -21.69
N ILE A 365 0.68 1.70 -22.62
CA ILE A 365 0.78 2.52 -23.86
C ILE A 365 -0.46 2.33 -24.74
N GLU A 366 -0.89 1.08 -24.91
CA GLU A 366 -2.06 0.77 -25.75
C GLU A 366 -3.38 1.32 -25.20
N MET A 367 -3.50 1.45 -23.88
CA MET A 367 -4.72 1.99 -23.23
C MET A 367 -4.76 3.53 -23.26
N LEU A 368 -3.62 4.20 -23.31
CA LEU A 368 -3.51 5.67 -23.34
C LEU A 368 -3.51 6.21 -24.76
#